data_87c7035b2b0c81ca7049e1fa6e86195d
#
_entry.id   87c7035b2b0c81ca7049e1fa6e86195d
#
_cell.length_a   1.000
_cell.length_b   1.000
_cell.length_c   1.000
_cell.angle_alpha   90.00
_cell.angle_beta   90.00
_cell.angle_gamma   90.00
#
_symmetry.space_group_name_H-M   'P 1'
#
loop_
_entity.id
_entity.type
_entity.pdbx_description
1 polymer ?
#
loop_
_entity_poly.entity_id
_entity_poly.type
_entity_poly.pdbx_seq_one_letter_code
_entity_poly.pdbx_strand_id
1 'polypeptide(L)'
;MKPLVSLIAAAVALAALPIAAQWPNYAVTSAPRTPEGKVIMDAPAPKAPDGHPDLSGIWDLRGPGGRGGPGGPPKDGPGGPKGGAPKGGPPPELPPGTPPNATFKNVGSGFKEGLPMLPWAADLLKQRRSENSKDNPDAHCLPLGLMQLHMHPQPRKIIQTPGLIVMLYEAQGGIRQIFTDGRPLPKDVEPWWYGYSVGKWDGDTLVVETTGFRDDVWLDIDGSPLTESGKMTERIRRLNYGTLQTDVTIEDPKVYTKPFTVRVTHRLLPDTDLIEFICTENDRSGPHLVGK
;
A
#
# COMPACT_ATOMS: atom_id res chain seq x y z
N MET A 1 -10.67 39.03 -44.81
CA MET A 1 -11.05 38.52 -43.45
C MET A 1 -11.30 37.00 -43.37
N LYS A 2 -11.76 36.34 -44.43
CA LYS A 2 -12.00 34.87 -44.42
C LYS A 2 -10.77 33.97 -44.16
N PRO A 3 -9.55 34.23 -44.71
CA PRO A 3 -8.42 33.32 -44.47
C PRO A 3 -7.88 33.38 -43.04
N LEU A 4 -7.99 34.52 -42.35
CA LEU A 4 -7.49 34.66 -40.97
C LEU A 4 -8.34 33.86 -39.96
N VAL A 5 -9.67 33.83 -40.16
CA VAL A 5 -10.60 33.05 -39.31
C VAL A 5 -10.35 31.54 -39.47
N SER A 6 -10.06 31.08 -40.68
CA SER A 6 -9.75 29.68 -40.96
C SER A 6 -8.42 29.26 -40.36
N LEU A 7 -7.40 30.13 -40.32
CA LEU A 7 -6.12 29.87 -39.66
C LEU A 7 -6.24 29.78 -38.12
N ILE A 8 -7.06 30.64 -37.51
CA ILE A 8 -7.34 30.64 -36.08
C ILE A 8 -8.10 29.37 -35.69
N ALA A 9 -9.09 28.95 -36.49
CA ALA A 9 -9.86 27.73 -36.24
C ALA A 9 -8.97 26.48 -36.34
N ALA A 10 -8.04 26.44 -37.28
CA ALA A 10 -7.07 25.34 -37.41
C ALA A 10 -6.06 25.29 -36.22
N ALA A 11 -5.61 26.45 -35.76
CA ALA A 11 -4.72 26.54 -34.60
C ALA A 11 -5.41 26.11 -33.29
N VAL A 12 -6.68 26.44 -33.10
CA VAL A 12 -7.49 26.03 -31.95
C VAL A 12 -7.78 24.53 -32.01
N ALA A 13 -8.02 23.97 -33.20
CA ALA A 13 -8.20 22.49 -33.35
C ALA A 13 -6.92 21.70 -33.07
N LEU A 14 -5.74 22.22 -33.40
CA LEU A 14 -4.46 21.63 -33.06
C LEU A 14 -4.12 21.71 -31.56
N ALA A 15 -4.58 22.77 -30.88
CA ALA A 15 -4.42 22.91 -29.43
C ALA A 15 -5.39 22.05 -28.62
N ALA A 16 -6.44 21.51 -29.25
CA ALA A 16 -7.42 20.62 -28.63
C ALA A 16 -7.06 19.11 -28.78
N LEU A 17 -5.90 18.78 -29.33
CA LEU A 17 -5.40 17.41 -29.19
C LEU A 17 -5.26 17.13 -27.70
N PRO A 18 -5.87 16.04 -27.17
CA PRO A 18 -5.64 15.65 -25.81
C PRO A 18 -4.13 15.50 -25.68
N ILE A 19 -3.52 16.39 -24.90
CA ILE A 19 -2.18 16.17 -24.40
C ILE A 19 -2.35 14.90 -23.57
N ALA A 20 -2.09 13.75 -24.18
CA ALA A 20 -1.82 12.53 -23.44
C ALA A 20 -0.57 12.84 -22.61
N ALA A 21 -0.75 13.66 -21.54
CA ALA A 21 0.24 13.74 -20.51
C ALA A 21 0.33 12.31 -20.04
N GLN A 22 1.28 11.53 -20.48
CA GLN A 22 2.18 11.58 -19.59
C GLN A 22 2.98 10.38 -19.33
N TRP A 23 2.54 9.28 -18.98
CA TRP A 23 3.30 8.08 -18.86
C TRP A 23 3.21 7.30 -20.17
N PRO A 24 4.35 6.95 -20.78
CA PRO A 24 4.33 6.01 -21.87
C PRO A 24 3.63 4.73 -21.35
N ASN A 25 2.61 4.27 -22.06
CA ASN A 25 2.00 2.97 -21.80
C ASN A 25 3.03 1.88 -22.11
N TYR A 26 3.75 1.43 -21.10
CA TYR A 26 4.66 0.28 -21.21
C TYR A 26 3.84 -1.00 -21.09
N ALA A 27 3.30 -1.46 -22.22
CA ALA A 27 2.56 -2.71 -22.21
C ALA A 27 3.45 -3.86 -21.74
N VAL A 28 3.05 -4.51 -20.65
CA VAL A 28 3.68 -5.74 -20.19
C VAL A 28 3.36 -6.84 -21.19
N THR A 29 4.34 -7.25 -21.98
CA THR A 29 4.18 -8.21 -23.09
C THR A 29 3.74 -9.59 -22.63
N SER A 30 4.09 -10.00 -21.41
CA SER A 30 3.72 -11.28 -20.80
C SER A 30 2.34 -11.28 -20.13
N ALA A 31 1.64 -10.14 -20.12
CA ALA A 31 0.31 -10.06 -19.49
C ALA A 31 -0.74 -10.84 -20.30
N PRO A 32 -1.58 -11.67 -19.66
CA PRO A 32 -2.70 -12.31 -20.32
C PRO A 32 -3.71 -11.26 -20.80
N ARG A 33 -4.08 -11.30 -22.09
CA ARG A 33 -4.95 -10.28 -22.68
C ARG A 33 -6.10 -10.92 -23.46
N THR A 34 -7.21 -10.18 -23.49
CA THR A 34 -8.32 -10.48 -24.42
C THR A 34 -7.89 -10.15 -25.87
N PRO A 35 -8.67 -10.60 -26.88
CA PRO A 35 -8.41 -10.20 -28.28
C PRO A 35 -8.39 -8.69 -28.51
N GLU A 36 -9.11 -7.92 -27.68
CA GLU A 36 -9.17 -6.45 -27.71
C GLU A 36 -8.00 -5.80 -26.95
N GLY A 37 -7.03 -6.58 -26.46
CA GLY A 37 -5.83 -6.09 -25.76
C GLY A 37 -6.04 -5.77 -24.27
N LYS A 38 -7.21 -6.00 -23.68
CA LYS A 38 -7.45 -5.77 -22.26
C LYS A 38 -6.83 -6.86 -21.39
N VAL A 39 -6.13 -6.48 -20.33
CA VAL A 39 -5.54 -7.45 -19.41
C VAL A 39 -6.61 -8.24 -18.65
N ILE A 40 -6.44 -9.57 -18.63
CA ILE A 40 -7.33 -10.51 -17.92
C ILE A 40 -6.84 -10.65 -16.46
N MET A 41 -7.41 -9.84 -15.58
CA MET A 41 -6.98 -9.76 -14.18
C MET A 41 -7.27 -11.03 -13.37
N ASP A 42 -8.29 -11.79 -13.76
CA ASP A 42 -8.69 -13.03 -13.08
C ASP A 42 -8.03 -14.29 -13.69
N ALA A 43 -7.09 -14.12 -14.63
CA ALA A 43 -6.27 -15.21 -15.13
C ALA A 43 -5.48 -15.89 -14.00
N PRO A 44 -5.08 -17.16 -14.15
CA PRO A 44 -4.28 -17.84 -13.15
C PRO A 44 -3.01 -17.04 -12.78
N ALA A 45 -2.59 -17.14 -11.51
CA ALA A 45 -1.36 -16.53 -11.06
C ALA A 45 -0.16 -17.08 -11.84
N PRO A 46 0.73 -16.22 -12.38
CA PRO A 46 1.93 -16.69 -13.04
C PRO A 46 2.86 -17.39 -12.06
N LYS A 47 3.71 -18.27 -12.58
CA LYS A 47 4.73 -18.97 -11.83
C LYS A 47 6.11 -18.43 -12.15
N ALA A 48 6.94 -18.30 -11.13
CA ALA A 48 8.36 -18.02 -11.26
C ALA A 48 9.12 -19.30 -11.70
N PRO A 49 10.37 -19.19 -12.14
CA PRO A 49 11.15 -20.35 -12.59
C PRO A 49 11.33 -21.46 -11.57
N ASP A 50 11.25 -21.15 -10.29
CA ASP A 50 11.32 -22.10 -9.18
C ASP A 50 9.98 -22.82 -8.89
N GLY A 51 8.93 -22.51 -9.65
CA GLY A 51 7.59 -23.12 -9.54
C GLY A 51 6.68 -22.45 -8.53
N HIS A 52 7.16 -21.52 -7.70
CA HIS A 52 6.33 -20.73 -6.81
C HIS A 52 5.56 -19.64 -7.58
N PRO A 53 4.49 -19.06 -7.00
CA PRO A 53 3.85 -17.90 -7.62
C PRO A 53 4.84 -16.75 -7.84
N ASP A 54 4.81 -16.16 -9.02
CA ASP A 54 5.56 -14.93 -9.28
C ASP A 54 4.79 -13.74 -8.67
N LEU A 55 5.35 -13.11 -7.65
CA LEU A 55 4.77 -11.96 -6.97
C LEU A 55 5.13 -10.63 -7.67
N SER A 56 5.99 -10.66 -8.68
CA SER A 56 6.47 -9.45 -9.37
C SER A 56 5.32 -8.66 -9.99
N GLY A 57 5.50 -7.35 -10.02
CA GLY A 57 4.55 -6.42 -10.61
C GLY A 57 4.40 -5.15 -9.79
N ILE A 58 3.57 -4.24 -10.27
CA ILE A 58 3.22 -3.00 -9.57
C ILE A 58 1.84 -3.20 -8.94
N TRP A 59 1.78 -3.00 -7.66
CA TRP A 59 0.61 -3.30 -6.84
C TRP A 59 0.09 -2.07 -6.12
N ASP A 60 -1.22 -1.88 -6.15
CA ASP A 60 -1.92 -0.76 -5.52
C ASP A 60 -2.89 -1.25 -4.45
N LEU A 61 -3.07 -0.48 -3.39
CA LEU A 61 -4.09 -0.76 -2.37
C LEU A 61 -5.47 -0.44 -2.95
N ARG A 62 -6.33 -1.45 -3.07
CA ARG A 62 -7.74 -1.24 -3.39
C ARG A 62 -8.62 -1.71 -2.26
N GLY A 63 -9.13 -0.74 -1.52
CA GLY A 63 -10.28 -0.94 -0.65
C GLY A 63 -11.60 -0.84 -1.42
N PRO A 64 -12.74 -1.22 -0.82
CA PRO A 64 -14.07 -0.91 -1.34
C PRO A 64 -14.19 0.62 -1.49
N GLY A 65 -14.19 1.11 -2.72
CA GLY A 65 -14.20 2.54 -3.03
C GLY A 65 -12.84 3.16 -3.41
N GLY A 66 -11.82 2.34 -3.68
CA GLY A 66 -10.51 2.78 -4.13
C GLY A 66 -10.62 3.69 -5.35
N ARG A 67 -10.08 4.91 -5.22
CA ARG A 67 -9.98 5.90 -6.30
C ARG A 67 -9.17 5.30 -7.45
N GLY A 68 -9.57 5.60 -8.67
CA GLY A 68 -8.87 5.16 -9.87
C GLY A 68 -7.38 5.50 -9.82
N GLY A 69 -6.57 4.67 -10.49
CA GLY A 69 -5.11 4.79 -10.52
C GLY A 69 -4.60 6.18 -10.88
N PRO A 70 -3.27 6.40 -10.81
CA PRO A 70 -2.66 7.70 -11.08
C PRO A 70 -3.07 8.19 -12.48
N GLY A 71 -3.74 9.35 -12.55
CA GLY A 71 -4.16 10.00 -13.80
C GLY A 71 -5.65 10.21 -13.98
N GLY A 72 -6.52 9.72 -13.11
CA GLY A 72 -7.93 10.14 -13.12
C GLY A 72 -8.08 11.52 -12.47
N PRO A 73 -8.76 12.50 -13.11
CA PRO A 73 -9.03 13.78 -12.47
C PRO A 73 -9.77 13.56 -11.15
N PRO A 74 -9.49 14.36 -10.11
CA PRO A 74 -10.25 14.30 -8.87
C PRO A 74 -11.73 14.49 -9.21
N LYS A 75 -12.58 13.56 -8.77
CA LYS A 75 -14.04 13.66 -8.99
C LYS A 75 -14.68 14.83 -8.24
N ASP A 76 -13.90 15.61 -7.53
CA ASP A 76 -14.32 16.72 -6.67
C ASP A 76 -13.86 18.10 -7.20
N GLY A 77 -13.66 18.24 -8.51
CA GLY A 77 -13.53 19.56 -9.13
C GLY A 77 -14.86 20.34 -9.04
N PRO A 78 -14.84 21.70 -9.01
CA PRO A 78 -16.05 22.49 -9.00
C PRO A 78 -16.85 22.23 -10.29
N GLY A 79 -17.94 21.45 -10.18
CA GLY A 79 -18.82 21.09 -11.30
C GLY A 79 -19.02 19.60 -11.54
N GLY A 80 -18.37 18.69 -10.80
CA GLY A 80 -18.66 17.27 -10.87
C GLY A 80 -20.00 16.91 -10.20
N PRO A 81 -20.80 15.97 -10.76
CA PRO A 81 -22.02 15.53 -10.10
C PRO A 81 -21.68 15.01 -8.70
N LYS A 82 -22.35 15.52 -7.69
CA LYS A 82 -22.30 15.01 -6.32
C LYS A 82 -22.91 13.61 -6.31
N GLY A 83 -22.15 12.63 -6.78
CA GLY A 83 -22.45 11.23 -6.59
C GLY A 83 -22.27 10.94 -5.11
N GLY A 84 -23.36 10.92 -4.35
CA GLY A 84 -23.36 10.40 -3.00
C GLY A 84 -22.76 9.00 -3.03
N ALA A 85 -21.79 8.72 -2.15
CA ALA A 85 -21.36 7.37 -1.91
C ALA A 85 -22.61 6.49 -1.72
N PRO A 86 -22.70 5.31 -2.34
CA PRO A 86 -23.80 4.41 -2.05
C PRO A 86 -23.83 4.26 -0.53
N LYS A 87 -24.97 4.49 0.09
CA LYS A 87 -25.20 4.14 1.50
C LYS A 87 -25.10 2.61 1.54
N GLY A 88 -23.86 2.12 1.64
CA GLY A 88 -23.60 0.70 1.81
C GLY A 88 -24.24 0.28 3.13
N GLY A 89 -25.05 -0.77 3.09
CA GLY A 89 -25.43 -1.49 4.30
C GLY A 89 -24.18 -1.91 5.07
N PRO A 90 -24.31 -2.38 6.32
CA PRO A 90 -23.18 -2.89 7.07
C PRO A 90 -22.40 -3.89 6.19
N PRO A 91 -21.07 -3.87 6.25
CA PRO A 91 -20.26 -4.80 5.46
C PRO A 91 -20.73 -6.23 5.71
N PRO A 92 -20.77 -7.09 4.68
CA PRO A 92 -21.15 -8.49 4.88
C PRO A 92 -20.24 -9.11 5.94
N GLU A 93 -20.85 -9.91 6.81
CA GLU A 93 -20.13 -10.61 7.86
C GLU A 93 -19.12 -11.57 7.22
N LEU A 94 -17.86 -11.44 7.56
CA LEU A 94 -16.80 -12.30 7.01
C LEU A 94 -16.96 -13.73 7.55
N PRO A 95 -16.63 -14.76 6.76
CA PRO A 95 -16.62 -16.13 7.24
C PRO A 95 -15.78 -16.25 8.52
N PRO A 96 -16.18 -17.13 9.47
CA PRO A 96 -15.43 -17.36 10.69
C PRO A 96 -13.95 -17.64 10.40
N GLY A 97 -13.04 -16.98 11.15
CA GLY A 97 -11.60 -17.12 10.99
C GLY A 97 -10.99 -16.27 9.87
N THR A 98 -11.79 -15.50 9.12
CA THR A 98 -11.25 -14.55 8.15
C THR A 98 -10.71 -13.30 8.88
N PRO A 99 -9.43 -12.93 8.69
CA PRO A 99 -8.91 -11.70 9.25
C PRO A 99 -9.66 -10.48 8.71
N PRO A 100 -9.99 -9.49 9.57
CA PRO A 100 -10.61 -8.26 9.11
C PRO A 100 -9.66 -7.45 8.22
N ASN A 101 -10.23 -6.67 7.30
CA ASN A 101 -9.43 -5.79 6.46
C ASN A 101 -8.88 -4.62 7.28
N ALA A 102 -7.58 -4.39 7.14
CA ALA A 102 -6.94 -3.19 7.66
C ALA A 102 -7.24 -1.98 6.77
N THR A 103 -7.19 -0.79 7.36
CA THR A 103 -7.25 0.48 6.62
C THR A 103 -6.05 1.35 6.95
N PHE A 104 -5.62 2.19 6.01
CA PHE A 104 -4.49 3.08 6.19
C PHE A 104 -4.66 4.01 7.41
N LYS A 105 -5.88 4.44 7.67
CA LYS A 105 -6.19 5.27 8.82
C LYS A 105 -6.12 4.51 10.14
N ASN A 106 -6.63 3.28 10.17
CA ASN A 106 -6.75 2.49 11.39
C ASN A 106 -6.64 1.00 11.07
N VAL A 107 -5.55 0.39 11.52
CA VAL A 107 -5.31 -1.05 11.33
C VAL A 107 -6.36 -1.91 12.04
N GLY A 108 -6.90 -1.39 13.15
CA GLY A 108 -7.91 -2.08 13.96
C GLY A 108 -9.36 -1.85 13.54
N SER A 109 -9.63 -1.14 12.44
CA SER A 109 -10.98 -0.72 12.03
C SER A 109 -11.98 -1.87 11.84
N GLY A 110 -11.50 -3.07 11.56
CA GLY A 110 -12.34 -4.26 11.38
C GLY A 110 -12.61 -5.07 12.67
N PHE A 111 -12.05 -4.67 13.81
CA PHE A 111 -12.31 -5.33 15.09
C PHE A 111 -13.42 -4.61 15.85
N LYS A 112 -14.49 -5.33 16.22
CA LYS A 112 -15.63 -4.77 16.96
C LYS A 112 -15.23 -4.11 18.28
N GLU A 113 -14.27 -4.71 18.98
CA GLU A 113 -13.76 -4.24 20.27
C GLU A 113 -12.45 -3.42 20.15
N GLY A 114 -12.01 -3.12 18.92
CA GLY A 114 -10.71 -2.50 18.67
C GLY A 114 -9.54 -3.48 18.83
N LEU A 115 -8.32 -2.96 18.80
CA LEU A 115 -7.11 -3.75 18.99
C LEU A 115 -6.93 -4.15 20.46
N PRO A 116 -6.35 -5.33 20.74
CA PRO A 116 -6.15 -5.82 22.11
C PRO A 116 -4.98 -5.11 22.81
N MET A 117 -5.06 -3.79 22.97
CA MET A 117 -4.00 -2.96 23.52
C MET A 117 -3.89 -3.07 25.05
N LEU A 118 -2.66 -2.93 25.55
CA LEU A 118 -2.42 -2.63 26.95
C LEU A 118 -2.91 -1.20 27.28
N PRO A 119 -3.28 -0.90 28.55
CA PRO A 119 -3.86 0.40 28.92
C PRO A 119 -3.06 1.60 28.45
N TRP A 120 -1.74 1.61 28.69
CA TRP A 120 -0.87 2.72 28.27
C TRP A 120 -0.87 2.95 26.74
N ALA A 121 -0.92 1.88 25.97
CA ALA A 121 -0.92 1.96 24.49
C ALA A 121 -2.27 2.50 23.97
N ALA A 122 -3.37 2.13 24.62
CA ALA A 122 -4.69 2.67 24.32
C ALA A 122 -4.77 4.17 24.66
N ASP A 123 -4.19 4.60 25.78
CA ASP A 123 -4.12 6.01 26.17
C ASP A 123 -3.25 6.81 25.21
N LEU A 124 -2.11 6.27 24.79
CA LEU A 124 -1.24 6.88 23.78
C LEU A 124 -1.96 7.05 22.44
N LEU A 125 -2.67 6.01 21.97
CA LEU A 125 -3.46 6.08 20.74
C LEU A 125 -4.54 7.17 20.83
N LYS A 126 -5.23 7.26 21.98
CA LYS A 126 -6.24 8.29 22.24
C LYS A 126 -5.62 9.69 22.20
N GLN A 127 -4.45 9.88 22.80
CA GLN A 127 -3.71 11.14 22.78
C GLN A 127 -3.34 11.51 21.33
N ARG A 128 -2.69 10.61 20.60
CA ARG A 128 -2.28 10.84 19.19
C ARG A 128 -3.46 11.26 18.32
N ARG A 129 -4.61 10.60 18.48
CA ARG A 129 -5.86 10.97 17.77
C ARG A 129 -6.37 12.36 18.16
N SER A 130 -6.34 12.71 19.43
CA SER A 130 -6.79 14.03 19.90
C SER A 130 -5.90 15.17 19.41
N GLU A 131 -4.65 14.87 19.09
CA GLU A 131 -3.66 15.79 18.52
C GLU A 131 -3.59 15.71 16.99
N ASN A 132 -4.59 15.12 16.32
CA ASN A 132 -4.65 14.93 14.86
C ASN A 132 -3.46 14.18 14.28
N SER A 133 -2.87 13.27 15.05
CA SER A 133 -1.71 12.45 14.63
C SER A 133 -0.52 13.28 14.11
N LYS A 134 -0.34 14.49 14.64
CA LYS A 134 0.67 15.46 14.20
C LYS A 134 2.10 14.93 14.21
N ASP A 135 2.39 13.99 15.12
CA ASP A 135 3.72 13.39 15.29
C ASP A 135 3.90 12.10 14.46
N ASN A 136 2.96 11.80 13.55
CA ASN A 136 3.14 10.69 12.63
C ASN A 136 4.42 10.93 11.79
N PRO A 137 5.36 9.97 11.74
CA PRO A 137 6.58 10.11 10.95
C PRO A 137 6.35 10.58 9.51
N ASP A 138 5.29 10.09 8.85
CA ASP A 138 4.92 10.50 7.50
C ASP A 138 4.61 12.01 7.39
N ALA A 139 3.99 12.60 8.40
CA ALA A 139 3.73 14.04 8.43
C ALA A 139 5.00 14.89 8.46
N HIS A 140 6.13 14.28 8.81
CA HIS A 140 7.46 14.91 8.87
C HIS A 140 8.40 14.41 7.76
N CYS A 141 7.87 13.77 6.72
CA CYS A 141 8.66 13.17 5.64
C CYS A 141 9.68 12.12 6.11
N LEU A 142 9.46 11.53 7.27
CA LEU A 142 10.21 10.37 7.76
C LEU A 142 9.57 9.08 7.19
N PRO A 143 10.34 7.98 7.13
CA PRO A 143 9.79 6.74 6.62
C PRO A 143 8.56 6.27 7.39
N LEU A 144 7.57 5.78 6.66
CA LEU A 144 6.40 5.11 7.22
C LEU A 144 6.79 3.79 7.90
N GLY A 145 6.02 3.36 8.86
CA GLY A 145 6.14 1.99 9.36
C GLY A 145 5.73 0.96 8.30
N LEU A 146 6.27 -0.26 8.40
CA LEU A 146 6.02 -1.32 7.44
C LEU A 146 4.52 -1.58 7.23
N MET A 147 3.73 -1.60 8.30
CA MET A 147 2.28 -1.82 8.20
C MET A 147 1.58 -0.65 7.49
N GLN A 148 2.00 0.60 7.74
CA GLN A 148 1.48 1.74 6.99
C GLN A 148 1.79 1.62 5.50
N LEU A 149 3.00 1.18 5.13
CA LEU A 149 3.37 0.95 3.73
C LEU A 149 2.47 -0.08 3.05
N HIS A 150 2.07 -1.15 3.75
CA HIS A 150 1.10 -2.11 3.19
C HIS A 150 -0.25 -1.49 2.88
N MET A 151 -0.64 -0.50 3.65
CA MET A 151 -1.95 0.17 3.50
C MET A 151 -1.87 1.51 2.79
N HIS A 152 -0.67 1.94 2.38
CA HIS A 152 -0.50 3.23 1.71
C HIS A 152 -1.15 3.22 0.33
N PRO A 153 -1.85 4.31 -0.06
CA PRO A 153 -2.54 4.38 -1.36
C PRO A 153 -1.60 4.50 -2.57
N GLN A 154 -0.34 4.88 -2.35
CA GLN A 154 0.66 4.90 -3.42
C GLN A 154 1.12 3.48 -3.76
N PRO A 155 1.45 3.21 -5.04
CA PRO A 155 1.81 1.88 -5.49
C PRO A 155 3.18 1.42 -4.96
N ARG A 156 3.40 0.12 -5.08
CA ARG A 156 4.67 -0.54 -4.82
C ARG A 156 5.01 -1.49 -5.95
N LYS A 157 6.29 -1.63 -6.23
CA LYS A 157 6.83 -2.60 -7.21
C LYS A 157 7.48 -3.74 -6.46
N ILE A 158 7.05 -4.97 -6.73
CA ILE A 158 7.69 -6.19 -6.24
C ILE A 158 8.59 -6.72 -7.35
N ILE A 159 9.83 -7.03 -7.01
CA ILE A 159 10.81 -7.67 -7.87
C ILE A 159 11.22 -8.96 -7.18
N GLN A 160 10.85 -10.10 -7.76
CA GLN A 160 11.18 -11.42 -7.23
C GLN A 160 12.37 -11.99 -7.99
N THR A 161 13.41 -12.35 -7.25
CA THR A 161 14.60 -13.02 -7.75
C THR A 161 14.90 -14.26 -6.92
N PRO A 162 15.74 -15.19 -7.39
CA PRO A 162 16.19 -16.29 -6.54
C PRO A 162 16.86 -15.77 -5.26
N GLY A 163 16.36 -16.20 -4.09
CA GLY A 163 16.93 -15.87 -2.78
C GLY A 163 16.62 -14.45 -2.26
N LEU A 164 16.00 -13.57 -3.03
CA LEU A 164 15.70 -12.21 -2.61
C LEU A 164 14.44 -11.67 -3.31
N ILE A 165 13.54 -11.11 -2.51
CA ILE A 165 12.43 -10.30 -3.01
C ILE A 165 12.66 -8.86 -2.57
N VAL A 166 12.59 -7.92 -3.51
CA VAL A 166 12.71 -6.48 -3.25
C VAL A 166 11.36 -5.82 -3.46
N MET A 167 10.92 -5.04 -2.48
CA MET A 167 9.76 -4.17 -2.60
C MET A 167 10.24 -2.72 -2.64
N LEU A 168 9.92 -2.05 -3.74
CA LEU A 168 10.11 -0.61 -3.92
C LEU A 168 8.78 0.08 -3.69
N TYR A 169 8.75 1.05 -2.80
CA TYR A 169 7.55 1.82 -2.51
C TYR A 169 7.68 3.21 -3.10
N GLU A 170 6.66 3.66 -3.81
CA GLU A 170 6.60 5.05 -4.27
C GLU A 170 6.56 5.99 -3.07
N ALA A 171 5.79 5.62 -2.03
CA ALA A 171 5.76 6.36 -0.78
C ALA A 171 7.16 6.44 -0.14
N GLN A 172 7.66 7.65 0.06
CA GLN A 172 8.92 7.97 0.74
C GLN A 172 10.17 7.31 0.11
N GLY A 173 10.09 6.82 -1.14
CA GLY A 173 11.19 6.09 -1.78
C GLY A 173 11.62 4.84 -1.00
N GLY A 174 10.70 4.21 -0.28
CA GLY A 174 11.00 3.08 0.62
C GLY A 174 11.52 1.86 -0.14
N ILE A 175 12.52 1.18 0.43
CA ILE A 175 13.07 -0.05 -0.10
C ILE A 175 13.03 -1.12 1.00
N ARG A 176 12.38 -2.24 0.73
CA ARG A 176 12.36 -3.40 1.62
C ARG A 176 12.98 -4.60 0.92
N GLN A 177 13.81 -5.34 1.65
CA GLN A 177 14.39 -6.61 1.22
C GLN A 177 13.79 -7.74 2.04
N ILE A 178 13.37 -8.82 1.37
CA ILE A 178 12.92 -10.06 1.99
C ILE A 178 13.86 -11.15 1.50
N PHE A 179 14.67 -11.69 2.41
CA PHE A 179 15.63 -12.73 2.08
C PHE A 179 14.94 -14.09 2.07
N THR A 180 15.01 -14.78 0.94
CA THR A 180 14.39 -16.11 0.73
C THR A 180 15.44 -17.17 0.44
N ASP A 181 16.70 -16.92 0.79
CA ASP A 181 17.86 -17.78 0.57
C ASP A 181 18.08 -18.81 1.71
N GLY A 182 17.14 -18.93 2.64
CA GLY A 182 17.18 -19.88 3.74
C GLY A 182 17.95 -19.40 4.97
N ARG A 183 18.43 -18.14 4.98
CA ARG A 183 19.06 -17.58 6.18
C ARG A 183 18.07 -17.48 7.35
N PRO A 184 18.53 -17.63 8.61
CA PRO A 184 17.68 -17.42 9.77
C PRO A 184 17.45 -15.92 10.02
N LEU A 185 16.39 -15.60 10.75
CA LEU A 185 16.22 -14.27 11.33
C LEU A 185 17.37 -13.98 12.30
N PRO A 186 18.09 -12.86 12.15
CA PRO A 186 19.14 -12.51 13.10
C PRO A 186 18.56 -12.19 14.48
N LYS A 187 19.32 -12.48 15.53
CA LYS A 187 18.87 -12.27 16.92
C LYS A 187 19.02 -10.82 17.35
N ASP A 188 20.09 -10.17 16.89
CA ASP A 188 20.41 -8.80 17.23
C ASP A 188 20.44 -7.99 15.92
N VAL A 189 19.37 -7.26 15.64
CA VAL A 189 19.22 -6.43 14.46
C VAL A 189 19.24 -4.98 14.91
N GLU A 190 20.06 -4.15 14.26
CA GLU A 190 19.93 -2.70 14.38
C GLU A 190 18.50 -2.28 14.01
N PRO A 191 17.86 -1.40 14.78
CA PRO A 191 16.47 -1.01 14.54
C PRO A 191 16.29 -0.28 13.21
N TRP A 192 15.43 -0.80 12.34
CA TRP A 192 15.11 -0.23 11.03
C TRP A 192 13.64 0.18 10.95
N TRP A 193 13.33 1.12 10.06
CA TRP A 193 11.96 1.55 9.81
C TRP A 193 11.05 0.41 9.34
N TYR A 194 11.58 -0.48 8.49
CA TYR A 194 10.82 -1.59 7.91
C TYR A 194 11.20 -2.95 8.53
N GLY A 195 12.07 -2.93 9.54
CA GLY A 195 12.59 -4.14 10.14
C GLY A 195 13.45 -4.98 9.19
N TYR A 196 13.94 -6.11 9.68
CA TYR A 196 14.66 -7.11 8.90
C TYR A 196 13.73 -8.28 8.58
N SER A 197 13.64 -8.65 7.30
CA SER A 197 12.64 -9.63 6.82
C SER A 197 13.29 -10.85 6.22
N VAL A 198 12.83 -12.04 6.65
CA VAL A 198 13.20 -13.34 6.10
C VAL A 198 11.94 -14.05 5.63
N GLY A 199 11.96 -14.60 4.42
CA GLY A 199 10.84 -15.27 3.81
C GLY A 199 11.09 -16.75 3.53
N LYS A 200 10.03 -17.55 3.65
CA LYS A 200 10.02 -18.97 3.30
C LYS A 200 8.73 -19.34 2.59
N TRP A 201 8.83 -20.10 1.53
CA TRP A 201 7.66 -20.63 0.84
C TRP A 201 7.02 -21.80 1.62
N ASP A 202 5.70 -21.72 1.77
CA ASP A 202 4.80 -22.75 2.29
C ASP A 202 3.77 -23.04 1.19
N GLY A 203 4.08 -23.97 0.30
CA GLY A 203 3.34 -24.18 -0.93
C GLY A 203 3.34 -22.92 -1.80
N ASP A 204 2.15 -22.41 -2.13
CA ASP A 204 1.94 -21.19 -2.92
C ASP A 204 1.86 -19.91 -2.04
N THR A 205 2.20 -19.99 -0.77
CA THR A 205 2.20 -18.88 0.18
C THR A 205 3.63 -18.52 0.58
N LEU A 206 4.02 -17.26 0.39
CA LEU A 206 5.25 -16.74 0.98
C LEU A 206 4.96 -16.34 2.42
N VAL A 207 5.61 -16.98 3.38
CA VAL A 207 5.57 -16.62 4.80
C VAL A 207 6.79 -15.78 5.11
N VAL A 208 6.57 -14.54 5.56
CA VAL A 208 7.65 -13.60 5.90
C VAL A 208 7.60 -13.29 7.37
N GLU A 209 8.72 -13.41 8.05
CA GLU A 209 8.91 -12.95 9.42
C GLU A 209 9.78 -11.71 9.44
N THR A 210 9.37 -10.70 10.20
CA THR A 210 10.06 -9.41 10.31
C THR A 210 10.20 -9.00 11.76
N THR A 211 11.41 -8.64 12.17
CA THR A 211 11.77 -8.10 13.49
C THR A 211 12.75 -6.95 13.35
N GLY A 212 13.22 -6.37 14.46
CA GLY A 212 14.16 -5.26 14.43
C GLY A 212 13.52 -3.95 13.99
N PHE A 213 12.31 -3.69 14.45
CA PHE A 213 11.64 -2.41 14.25
C PHE A 213 12.21 -1.34 15.21
N ARG A 214 12.08 -0.10 14.81
CA ARG A 214 12.32 1.06 15.67
C ARG A 214 11.13 1.27 16.61
N ASP A 215 11.38 1.87 17.79
CA ASP A 215 10.33 2.18 18.77
C ASP A 215 9.37 3.31 18.34
N ASP A 216 9.76 4.11 17.35
CA ASP A 216 8.99 5.26 16.85
C ASP A 216 8.13 4.93 15.62
N VAL A 217 8.00 3.65 15.28
CA VAL A 217 7.16 3.16 14.17
C VAL A 217 5.68 3.14 14.55
N TRP A 218 4.84 3.61 13.64
CA TRP A 218 3.40 3.55 13.77
C TRP A 218 2.82 2.51 12.82
N LEU A 219 1.80 1.78 13.27
CA LEU A 219 1.10 0.79 12.43
C LEU A 219 0.10 1.42 11.47
N ASP A 220 -0.44 2.60 11.80
CA ASP A 220 -1.47 3.32 11.06
C ASP A 220 -1.40 4.83 11.29
N ILE A 221 -2.20 5.61 10.55
CA ILE A 221 -2.23 7.08 10.71
C ILE A 221 -2.78 7.49 12.07
N ASP A 222 -3.72 6.75 12.64
CA ASP A 222 -4.27 7.06 13.95
C ASP A 222 -3.22 6.97 15.07
N GLY A 223 -2.15 6.22 14.85
CA GLY A 223 -1.00 6.15 15.76
C GLY A 223 -0.95 4.91 16.62
N SER A 224 -1.48 3.78 16.14
CA SER A 224 -1.30 2.49 16.83
C SER A 224 0.19 2.17 16.96
N PRO A 225 0.73 2.00 18.18
CA PRO A 225 2.16 1.87 18.39
C PRO A 225 2.69 0.48 18.04
N LEU A 226 3.97 0.43 17.71
CA LEU A 226 4.81 -0.77 17.63
C LEU A 226 6.14 -0.44 18.28
N THR A 227 6.71 -1.37 19.06
CA THR A 227 8.01 -1.19 19.69
C THR A 227 9.09 -2.06 19.04
N GLU A 228 10.32 -1.93 19.49
CA GLU A 228 11.44 -2.80 19.11
C GLU A 228 11.17 -4.30 19.38
N SER A 229 10.26 -4.60 20.33
CA SER A 229 9.82 -5.96 20.65
C SER A 229 8.80 -6.51 19.66
N GLY A 230 8.38 -5.69 18.69
CA GLY A 230 7.41 -6.05 17.67
C GLY A 230 7.93 -7.12 16.72
N LYS A 231 7.03 -8.05 16.38
CA LYS A 231 7.21 -9.03 15.31
C LYS A 231 6.01 -8.96 14.37
N MET A 232 6.29 -9.01 13.07
CA MET A 232 5.27 -9.16 12.04
C MET A 232 5.47 -10.50 11.33
N THR A 233 4.39 -11.26 11.16
CA THR A 233 4.36 -12.44 10.31
C THR A 233 3.36 -12.21 9.18
N GLU A 234 3.83 -12.23 7.95
CA GLU A 234 3.01 -12.00 6.76
C GLU A 234 2.83 -13.30 6.00
N ARG A 235 1.61 -13.57 5.55
CA ARG A 235 1.30 -14.66 4.63
C ARG A 235 0.83 -14.06 3.32
N ILE A 236 1.72 -14.01 2.34
CA ILE A 236 1.52 -13.35 1.05
C ILE A 236 1.13 -14.38 0.02
N ARG A 237 -0.01 -14.16 -0.66
CA ARG A 237 -0.55 -15.05 -1.68
C ARG A 237 -0.97 -14.25 -2.92
N ARG A 238 -0.53 -14.70 -4.09
CA ARG A 238 -1.09 -14.21 -5.35
C ARG A 238 -2.26 -15.10 -5.75
N LEU A 239 -3.49 -14.59 -5.58
CA LEU A 239 -4.71 -15.38 -5.76
C LEU A 239 -5.01 -15.65 -7.24
N ASN A 240 -4.71 -14.66 -8.08
CA ASN A 240 -4.83 -14.69 -9.54
C ASN A 240 -3.84 -13.68 -10.14
N TYR A 241 -3.90 -13.45 -11.45
CA TYR A 241 -2.99 -12.51 -12.12
C TYR A 241 -3.01 -11.12 -11.47
N GLY A 242 -4.20 -10.63 -11.14
CA GLY A 242 -4.43 -9.25 -10.71
C GLY A 242 -4.59 -9.03 -9.20
N THR A 243 -4.51 -10.07 -8.37
CA THR A 243 -4.83 -9.96 -6.93
C THR A 243 -3.74 -10.55 -6.05
N LEU A 244 -3.18 -9.71 -5.20
CA LEU A 244 -2.24 -10.09 -4.15
C LEU A 244 -2.89 -9.87 -2.77
N GLN A 245 -2.92 -10.90 -1.94
CA GLN A 245 -3.48 -10.87 -0.60
C GLN A 245 -2.39 -11.13 0.43
N THR A 246 -2.36 -10.31 1.48
CA THR A 246 -1.44 -10.45 2.60
C THR A 246 -2.23 -10.49 3.90
N ASP A 247 -2.11 -11.56 4.65
CA ASP A 247 -2.57 -11.65 6.03
C ASP A 247 -1.37 -11.32 6.93
N VAL A 248 -1.49 -10.26 7.73
CA VAL A 248 -0.42 -9.74 8.58
C VAL A 248 -0.79 -9.99 10.03
N THR A 249 -0.01 -10.82 10.71
CA THR A 249 -0.09 -11.02 12.16
C THR A 249 0.93 -10.13 12.84
N ILE A 250 0.48 -9.36 13.82
CA ILE A 250 1.28 -8.42 14.60
C ILE A 250 1.32 -8.93 16.03
N GLU A 251 2.53 -9.06 16.56
CA GLU A 251 2.84 -9.44 17.92
C GLU A 251 3.75 -8.39 18.54
N ASP A 252 3.35 -7.83 19.66
CA ASP A 252 4.20 -6.96 20.48
C ASP A 252 3.72 -7.04 21.93
N PRO A 253 4.39 -7.84 22.76
CA PRO A 253 3.93 -8.05 24.14
C PRO A 253 4.07 -6.80 25.02
N LYS A 254 4.82 -5.80 24.60
CA LYS A 254 4.90 -4.50 25.28
C LYS A 254 3.68 -3.61 24.99
N VAL A 255 2.93 -3.89 23.91
CA VAL A 255 1.83 -3.06 23.40
C VAL A 255 0.49 -3.77 23.45
N TYR A 256 0.46 -5.05 23.09
CA TYR A 256 -0.75 -5.83 22.90
C TYR A 256 -0.83 -7.02 23.84
N THR A 257 -2.01 -7.29 24.39
CA THR A 257 -2.26 -8.41 25.30
C THR A 257 -2.23 -9.79 24.60
N LYS A 258 -2.38 -9.80 23.27
CA LYS A 258 -2.32 -10.99 22.42
C LYS A 258 -2.03 -10.58 20.98
N PRO A 259 -1.48 -11.48 20.13
CA PRO A 259 -1.36 -11.26 18.71
C PRO A 259 -2.71 -11.00 18.04
N PHE A 260 -2.69 -10.23 16.96
CA PHE A 260 -3.85 -10.02 16.11
C PHE A 260 -3.46 -10.07 14.63
N THR A 261 -4.40 -10.50 13.79
CA THR A 261 -4.17 -10.63 12.35
C THR A 261 -5.15 -9.76 11.58
N VAL A 262 -4.64 -9.06 10.59
CA VAL A 262 -5.42 -8.25 9.65
C VAL A 262 -5.09 -8.63 8.22
N ARG A 263 -5.97 -8.30 7.30
CA ARG A 263 -5.82 -8.56 5.85
C ARG A 263 -5.62 -7.28 5.08
N VAL A 264 -4.72 -7.33 4.11
CA VAL A 264 -4.54 -6.28 3.10
C VAL A 264 -4.62 -6.94 1.72
N THR A 265 -5.37 -6.34 0.81
CA THR A 265 -5.50 -6.84 -0.56
C THR A 265 -5.05 -5.76 -1.53
N HIS A 266 -4.16 -6.15 -2.44
CA HIS A 266 -3.65 -5.28 -3.49
C HIS A 266 -4.11 -5.78 -4.85
N ARG A 267 -4.23 -4.85 -5.77
CA ARG A 267 -4.53 -5.11 -7.18
C ARG A 267 -3.33 -4.73 -8.04
N LEU A 268 -3.05 -5.56 -9.04
CA LEU A 268 -2.04 -5.28 -10.03
C LEU A 268 -2.43 -4.04 -10.84
N LEU A 269 -1.47 -3.15 -11.03
CA LEU A 269 -1.53 -2.06 -12.01
C LEU A 269 -0.71 -2.50 -13.22
N PRO A 270 -1.35 -3.03 -14.26
CA PRO A 270 -0.65 -3.39 -15.50
C PRO A 270 -0.30 -2.13 -16.29
N ASP A 271 0.70 -2.27 -17.15
CA ASP A 271 1.05 -1.28 -18.17
C ASP A 271 1.40 0.11 -17.59
N THR A 272 2.06 0.13 -16.41
CA THR A 272 2.54 1.35 -15.75
C THR A 272 3.90 1.10 -15.09
N ASP A 273 4.50 2.16 -14.58
CA ASP A 273 5.71 2.07 -13.75
C ASP A 273 5.57 2.90 -12.48
N LEU A 274 6.52 2.75 -11.53
CA LEU A 274 6.58 3.63 -10.37
C LEU A 274 7.06 5.02 -10.79
N ILE A 275 6.49 6.04 -10.16
CA ILE A 275 7.02 7.39 -10.27
C ILE A 275 7.93 7.70 -9.08
N GLU A 276 8.77 8.68 -9.25
CA GLU A 276 9.53 9.24 -8.15
C GLU A 276 8.62 10.13 -7.30
N PHE A 277 8.62 9.92 -5.99
CA PHE A 277 7.91 10.75 -5.03
C PHE A 277 8.88 11.20 -3.94
N ILE A 278 9.07 12.51 -3.83
CA ILE A 278 9.90 13.14 -2.81
C ILE A 278 9.01 13.99 -1.93
N CYS A 279 8.80 13.55 -0.69
CA CYS A 279 7.87 14.16 0.25
C CYS A 279 8.15 15.66 0.50
N THR A 280 9.42 16.04 0.53
CA THR A 280 9.83 17.43 0.78
C THR A 280 9.79 18.32 -0.46
N GLU A 281 9.61 17.74 -1.66
CA GLU A 281 9.56 18.51 -2.89
C GLU A 281 8.28 19.35 -2.96
N ASN A 282 8.43 20.67 -3.03
CA ASN A 282 7.34 21.64 -3.02
C ASN A 282 6.44 21.58 -1.76
N ASP A 283 6.87 20.91 -0.69
CA ASP A 283 6.13 20.93 0.56
C ASP A 283 6.13 22.33 1.17
N ARG A 284 4.95 22.92 1.27
CA ARG A 284 4.69 24.20 1.93
C ARG A 284 3.88 24.01 3.22
N SER A 285 3.66 22.80 3.62
CA SER A 285 2.80 22.44 4.75
C SER A 285 3.52 22.61 6.09
N GLY A 286 4.86 22.53 6.12
CA GLY A 286 5.64 22.58 7.34
C GLY A 286 5.25 23.72 8.31
N PRO A 287 5.08 24.99 7.84
CA PRO A 287 4.62 26.10 8.69
C PRO A 287 3.16 25.98 9.16
N HIS A 288 2.37 25.14 8.50
CA HIS A 288 0.93 24.94 8.74
C HIS A 288 0.62 23.64 9.47
N LEU A 289 1.61 22.82 9.77
CA LEU A 289 1.45 21.64 10.62
C LEU A 289 1.14 22.12 12.04
N VAL A 290 -0.16 22.33 12.27
CA VAL A 290 -0.67 22.81 13.55
C VAL A 290 -0.87 21.64 14.51
N GLY A 291 -0.08 21.62 15.52
CA GLY A 291 -0.23 20.83 16.71
C GLY A 291 0.65 21.47 17.76
N LYS A 292 0.06 22.32 18.55
CA LYS A 292 0.71 22.83 19.79
C LYS A 292 0.42 21.86 20.90
#